data_de0c5a76e5eb56c2f6394c8ff141e8d6
#
_entry.id   de0c5a76e5eb56c2f6394c8ff141e8d6
#
_cell.length_a   1.000
_cell.length_b   1.000
_cell.length_c   1.000
_cell.angle_alpha   90.00
_cell.angle_beta   90.00
_cell.angle_gamma   90.00
#
_symmetry.space_group_name_H-M   'P 1'
#
loop_
_entity.id
_entity.type
_entity.pdbx_description
1 polymer ?
#
loop_
_entity_poly.entity_id
_entity_poly.type
_entity_poly.pdbx_seq_one_letter_code
_entity_poly.pdbx_strand_id
1 'polypeptide(L)'
;VCSSDLSAKNGIGIEEVLEQIVKKIPSPKGNPDNPLQALIFDSVYDSYKGVIIFCRVMEGTVKKGTMIRMMATGAKEEVVEVGYFGAGQFIPCDELSAGMVGYITASIKNVKDTAVGDTVTDDNNPCAEPLPGYKKVQSMVYCGLYPADGSKYPDLRDALEKLQLNDASLFYEPETSVALGFGFRCGFLGLLHLEIIQERLEREYNLDLVTTAPGVV
;
A
#
# COMPACT_ATOMS: atom_id res chain seq x y z
N VAL A 1 -1.52 20.73 -19.19
CA VAL A 1 -1.53 22.19 -18.96
C VAL A 1 -2.96 22.67 -19.08
N CYS A 2 -3.60 23.01 -17.96
CA CYS A 2 -4.92 23.64 -18.00
C CYS A 2 -4.73 25.11 -18.42
N SER A 3 -5.25 25.47 -19.59
CA SER A 3 -5.35 26.85 -20.05
C SER A 3 -6.73 27.46 -19.82
N SER A 4 -7.56 26.78 -19.01
CA SER A 4 -8.94 27.21 -18.74
C SER A 4 -9.02 27.87 -17.37
N ASP A 5 -9.71 28.99 -17.26
CA ASP A 5 -10.04 29.61 -15.99
C ASP A 5 -10.97 28.69 -15.20
N LEU A 6 -10.55 28.31 -14.02
CA LEU A 6 -11.21 27.30 -13.17
C LEU A 6 -11.45 27.84 -11.77
N SER A 7 -12.65 27.65 -11.25
CA SER A 7 -12.99 27.88 -9.85
C SER A 7 -13.80 26.71 -9.31
N ALA A 8 -13.15 25.82 -8.56
CA ALA A 8 -13.82 24.69 -7.90
C ALA A 8 -14.95 25.18 -6.96
N LYS A 9 -14.71 26.27 -6.21
CA LYS A 9 -15.69 26.85 -5.27
C LYS A 9 -16.96 27.34 -5.97
N ASN A 10 -16.81 27.90 -7.18
CA ASN A 10 -17.94 28.48 -7.91
C ASN A 10 -18.46 27.59 -9.04
N GLY A 11 -17.87 26.39 -9.23
CA GLY A 11 -18.24 25.46 -10.28
C GLY A 11 -17.85 25.90 -11.70
N ILE A 12 -17.04 26.97 -11.84
CA ILE A 12 -16.66 27.51 -13.14
C ILE A 12 -15.61 26.61 -13.80
N GLY A 13 -15.85 26.25 -15.07
CA GLY A 13 -14.89 25.47 -15.89
C GLY A 13 -14.76 23.98 -15.54
N ILE A 14 -15.54 23.45 -14.57
CA ILE A 14 -15.45 22.06 -14.14
C ILE A 14 -15.88 21.09 -15.26
N GLU A 15 -17.01 21.36 -15.89
CA GLU A 15 -17.53 20.54 -16.99
C GLU A 15 -16.55 20.47 -18.15
N GLU A 16 -15.93 21.61 -18.48
CA GLU A 16 -14.89 21.65 -19.53
C GLU A 16 -13.66 20.81 -19.17
N VAL A 17 -13.23 20.81 -17.91
CA VAL A 17 -12.12 19.95 -17.43
C VAL A 17 -12.50 18.47 -17.59
N LEU A 18 -13.70 18.06 -17.18
CA LEU A 18 -14.17 16.67 -17.33
C LEU A 18 -14.23 16.25 -18.80
N GLU A 19 -14.72 17.10 -19.68
CA GLU A 19 -14.73 16.88 -21.12
C GLU A 19 -13.29 16.72 -21.70
N GLN A 20 -12.35 17.56 -21.23
CA GLN A 20 -10.94 17.43 -21.65
C GLN A 20 -10.31 16.12 -21.18
N ILE A 21 -10.65 15.64 -19.96
CA ILE A 21 -10.22 14.34 -19.48
C ILE A 21 -10.67 13.23 -20.43
N VAL A 22 -11.98 13.20 -20.74
CA VAL A 22 -12.54 12.18 -21.63
C VAL A 22 -11.93 12.24 -23.05
N LYS A 23 -11.66 13.43 -23.56
CA LYS A 23 -11.11 13.62 -24.93
C LYS A 23 -9.61 13.36 -25.03
N LYS A 24 -8.84 13.67 -23.99
CA LYS A 24 -7.36 13.68 -24.06
C LYS A 24 -6.67 12.52 -23.37
N ILE A 25 -7.30 11.90 -22.36
CA ILE A 25 -6.72 10.79 -21.64
C ILE A 25 -7.15 9.49 -22.32
N PRO A 26 -6.19 8.69 -22.83
CA PRO A 26 -6.53 7.42 -23.45
C PRO A 26 -7.11 6.45 -22.42
N SER A 27 -8.03 5.59 -22.86
CA SER A 27 -8.53 4.49 -22.02
C SER A 27 -7.40 3.56 -21.59
N PRO A 28 -7.55 2.87 -20.46
CA PRO A 28 -6.61 1.84 -20.01
C PRO A 28 -6.40 0.79 -21.12
N LYS A 29 -5.16 0.34 -21.25
CA LYS A 29 -4.79 -0.76 -22.14
C LYS A 29 -4.81 -2.06 -21.35
N GLY A 30 -4.97 -3.18 -22.03
CA GLY A 30 -4.92 -4.52 -21.46
C GLY A 30 -5.95 -5.43 -22.11
N ASN A 31 -5.75 -6.74 -21.98
CA ASN A 31 -6.66 -7.75 -22.50
C ASN A 31 -7.17 -8.63 -21.33
N PRO A 32 -8.48 -8.70 -21.11
CA PRO A 32 -9.08 -9.53 -20.05
C PRO A 32 -8.80 -11.03 -20.20
N ASP A 33 -8.51 -11.51 -21.41
CA ASP A 33 -8.26 -12.92 -21.70
C ASP A 33 -6.80 -13.36 -21.49
N ASN A 34 -5.89 -12.40 -21.23
CA ASN A 34 -4.50 -12.71 -20.95
C ASN A 34 -4.32 -13.27 -19.53
N PRO A 35 -3.18 -13.92 -19.22
CA PRO A 35 -2.84 -14.27 -17.85
C PRO A 35 -2.89 -13.05 -16.93
N LEU A 36 -3.43 -13.25 -15.72
CA LEU A 36 -3.60 -12.18 -14.75
C LEU A 36 -2.26 -11.50 -14.41
N GLN A 37 -2.22 -10.19 -14.54
CA GLN A 37 -1.18 -9.32 -14.02
C GLN A 37 -1.81 -8.12 -13.33
N ALA A 38 -1.77 -8.10 -11.99
CA ALA A 38 -2.25 -6.97 -11.21
C ALA A 38 -1.10 -6.39 -10.37
N LEU A 39 -0.90 -5.08 -10.43
CA LEU A 39 0.13 -4.36 -9.67
C LEU A 39 -0.45 -3.91 -8.35
N ILE A 40 0.18 -4.29 -7.25
CA ILE A 40 -0.15 -3.78 -5.92
C ILE A 40 0.39 -2.36 -5.79
N PHE A 41 -0.46 -1.38 -5.54
CA PHE A 41 -0.02 0.00 -5.31
C PHE A 41 -0.19 0.45 -3.85
N ASP A 42 -1.02 -0.24 -3.07
CA ASP A 42 -1.21 -0.01 -1.63
C ASP A 42 -1.81 -1.26 -0.99
N SER A 43 -1.81 -1.33 0.34
CA SER A 43 -2.52 -2.33 1.11
C SER A 43 -2.83 -1.82 2.51
N VAL A 44 -3.90 -2.33 3.12
CA VAL A 44 -4.28 -2.01 4.49
C VAL A 44 -4.51 -3.28 5.27
N TYR A 45 -4.23 -3.23 6.57
CA TYR A 45 -4.55 -4.33 7.46
C TYR A 45 -5.89 -4.09 8.13
N ASP A 46 -6.82 -5.03 7.94
CA ASP A 46 -8.10 -5.08 8.64
C ASP A 46 -8.10 -6.25 9.63
N SER A 47 -8.55 -6.01 10.87
CA SER A 47 -8.53 -7.04 11.92
C SER A 47 -9.44 -8.23 11.64
N TYR A 48 -10.43 -8.08 10.77
CA TYR A 48 -11.40 -9.12 10.40
C TYR A 48 -11.09 -9.77 9.05
N LYS A 49 -10.70 -8.96 8.06
CA LYS A 49 -10.46 -9.41 6.68
C LYS A 49 -8.99 -9.77 6.41
N GLY A 50 -8.07 -9.46 7.33
CA GLY A 50 -6.63 -9.57 7.11
C GLY A 50 -6.10 -8.46 6.21
N VAL A 51 -5.09 -8.76 5.40
CA VAL A 51 -4.56 -7.77 4.44
C VAL A 51 -5.54 -7.59 3.29
N ILE A 52 -5.94 -6.35 3.05
CA ILE A 52 -6.70 -5.93 1.87
C ILE A 52 -5.70 -5.31 0.90
N ILE A 53 -5.56 -5.92 -0.26
CA ILE A 53 -4.64 -5.49 -1.32
C ILE A 53 -5.36 -4.49 -2.22
N PHE A 54 -4.75 -3.34 -2.48
CA PHE A 54 -5.21 -2.39 -3.48
C PHE A 54 -4.37 -2.56 -4.74
N CYS A 55 -5.03 -2.86 -5.85
CA CYS A 55 -4.32 -3.19 -7.07
C CYS A 55 -4.94 -2.56 -8.32
N ARG A 56 -4.10 -2.43 -9.33
CA ARG A 56 -4.52 -2.15 -10.69
C ARG A 56 -4.30 -3.39 -11.54
N VAL A 57 -5.37 -3.89 -12.14
CA VAL A 57 -5.30 -4.99 -13.11
C VAL A 57 -4.78 -4.46 -14.43
N MET A 58 -3.63 -4.95 -14.86
CA MET A 58 -3.00 -4.55 -16.13
C MET A 58 -3.41 -5.49 -17.24
N GLU A 59 -3.46 -6.79 -16.97
CA GLU A 59 -3.86 -7.85 -17.90
C GLU A 59 -4.68 -8.90 -17.16
N GLY A 60 -5.56 -9.58 -17.88
CA GLY A 60 -6.35 -10.68 -17.34
C GLY A 60 -7.54 -10.22 -16.50
N THR A 61 -8.06 -11.17 -15.72
CA THR A 61 -9.23 -10.97 -14.87
C THR A 61 -9.04 -11.74 -13.56
N VAL A 62 -9.41 -11.12 -12.45
CA VAL A 62 -9.45 -11.77 -11.12
C VAL A 62 -10.86 -11.71 -10.55
N LYS A 63 -11.31 -12.81 -9.94
CA LYS A 63 -12.61 -12.95 -9.33
C LYS A 63 -12.54 -13.76 -8.04
N LYS A 64 -13.62 -13.79 -7.29
CA LYS A 64 -13.76 -14.65 -6.12
C LYS A 64 -13.46 -16.11 -6.47
N GLY A 65 -12.68 -16.80 -5.63
CA GLY A 65 -12.26 -18.19 -5.83
C GLY A 65 -11.02 -18.35 -6.72
N THR A 66 -10.48 -17.28 -7.32
CA THR A 66 -9.20 -17.35 -8.03
C THR A 66 -8.08 -17.64 -7.04
N MET A 67 -7.26 -18.66 -7.33
CA MET A 67 -6.02 -18.90 -6.57
C MET A 67 -4.96 -17.94 -7.07
N ILE A 68 -4.66 -16.92 -6.30
CA ILE A 68 -3.64 -15.92 -6.65
C ILE A 68 -2.28 -16.29 -6.07
N ARG A 69 -1.22 -15.81 -6.73
CA ARG A 69 0.17 -15.88 -6.26
C ARG A 69 0.81 -14.50 -6.32
N MET A 70 1.48 -14.13 -5.22
CA MET A 70 2.38 -12.99 -5.14
C MET A 70 3.71 -13.37 -5.82
N MET A 71 4.14 -12.65 -6.84
CA MET A 71 5.32 -13.06 -7.61
C MET A 71 6.63 -12.84 -6.87
N ALA A 72 6.73 -11.84 -5.98
CA ALA A 72 7.95 -11.56 -5.22
C ALA A 72 8.16 -12.54 -4.07
N THR A 73 7.09 -12.90 -3.35
CA THR A 73 7.18 -13.77 -2.15
C THR A 73 6.86 -15.22 -2.45
N GLY A 74 6.12 -15.49 -3.54
CA GLY A 74 5.60 -16.81 -3.86
C GLY A 74 4.39 -17.24 -3.03
N ALA A 75 3.89 -16.37 -2.15
CA ALA A 75 2.73 -16.65 -1.33
C ALA A 75 1.49 -16.87 -2.20
N LYS A 76 0.66 -17.86 -1.82
CA LYS A 76 -0.53 -18.25 -2.58
C LYS A 76 -1.74 -18.20 -1.67
N GLU A 77 -2.80 -17.56 -2.15
CA GLU A 77 -4.04 -17.42 -1.40
C GLU A 77 -5.25 -17.45 -2.33
N GLU A 78 -6.37 -17.92 -1.80
CA GLU A 78 -7.65 -17.89 -2.54
C GLU A 78 -8.35 -16.56 -2.33
N VAL A 79 -8.79 -15.94 -3.42
CA VAL A 79 -9.56 -14.69 -3.38
C VAL A 79 -10.93 -14.90 -2.75
N VAL A 80 -11.18 -14.19 -1.66
CA VAL A 80 -12.46 -14.20 -0.94
C VAL A 80 -13.44 -13.20 -1.54
N GLU A 81 -12.96 -11.99 -1.83
CA GLU A 81 -13.77 -10.90 -2.36
C GLU A 81 -12.91 -10.00 -3.25
N VAL A 82 -13.50 -9.48 -4.30
CA VAL A 82 -12.95 -8.39 -5.12
C VAL A 82 -13.97 -7.25 -5.20
N GLY A 83 -13.48 -6.03 -5.42
CA GLY A 83 -14.36 -4.89 -5.55
C GLY A 83 -13.60 -3.62 -5.94
N TYR A 84 -14.33 -2.54 -6.10
CA TYR A 84 -13.79 -1.23 -6.45
C TYR A 84 -14.09 -0.18 -5.38
N PHE A 85 -13.46 0.98 -5.50
CA PHE A 85 -13.60 2.06 -4.52
C PHE A 85 -14.78 2.96 -4.85
N GLY A 86 -15.71 3.09 -3.92
CA GLY A 86 -16.74 4.11 -3.93
C GLY A 86 -16.32 5.34 -3.11
N ALA A 87 -17.23 6.30 -2.97
CA ALA A 87 -17.02 7.47 -2.12
C ALA A 87 -17.05 7.05 -0.63
N GLY A 88 -15.86 6.82 -0.05
CA GLY A 88 -15.69 6.44 1.36
C GLY A 88 -16.09 5.00 1.70
N GLN A 89 -16.27 4.11 0.71
CA GLN A 89 -16.65 2.72 0.94
C GLN A 89 -16.07 1.78 -0.11
N PHE A 90 -15.91 0.52 0.26
CA PHE A 90 -15.60 -0.58 -0.66
C PHE A 90 -16.88 -1.12 -1.26
N ILE A 91 -16.92 -1.27 -2.58
CA ILE A 91 -18.08 -1.80 -3.31
C ILE A 91 -17.67 -3.15 -3.92
N PRO A 92 -18.19 -4.28 -3.39
CA PRO A 92 -17.93 -5.60 -3.97
C PRO A 92 -18.43 -5.69 -5.40
N CYS A 93 -17.73 -6.47 -6.23
CA CYS A 93 -18.13 -6.79 -7.60
C CYS A 93 -17.82 -8.26 -7.93
N ASP A 94 -18.31 -8.72 -9.06
CA ASP A 94 -18.10 -10.12 -9.48
C ASP A 94 -16.65 -10.37 -9.89
N GLU A 95 -16.03 -9.40 -10.58
CA GLU A 95 -14.65 -9.50 -11.07
C GLU A 95 -14.00 -8.14 -11.25
N LEU A 96 -12.65 -8.14 -11.26
CA LEU A 96 -11.83 -7.03 -11.72
C LEU A 96 -11.07 -7.48 -12.97
N SER A 97 -11.25 -6.77 -14.07
CA SER A 97 -10.61 -7.06 -15.36
C SER A 97 -9.59 -5.98 -15.75
N ALA A 98 -8.84 -6.27 -16.79
CA ALA A 98 -7.79 -5.41 -17.31
C ALA A 98 -8.24 -3.94 -17.44
N GLY A 99 -7.45 -3.02 -16.89
CA GLY A 99 -7.73 -1.59 -16.81
C GLY A 99 -8.43 -1.13 -15.55
N MET A 100 -9.03 -2.02 -14.77
CA MET A 100 -9.71 -1.68 -13.52
C MET A 100 -8.74 -1.47 -12.35
N VAL A 101 -9.13 -0.57 -11.46
CA VAL A 101 -8.49 -0.35 -10.16
C VAL A 101 -9.48 -0.77 -9.08
N GLY A 102 -9.00 -1.58 -8.14
CA GLY A 102 -9.86 -2.09 -7.08
C GLY A 102 -9.09 -2.73 -5.94
N TYR A 103 -9.80 -3.54 -5.16
CA TYR A 103 -9.23 -4.25 -4.03
C TYR A 103 -9.47 -5.76 -4.13
N ILE A 104 -8.58 -6.51 -3.51
CA ILE A 104 -8.65 -7.97 -3.35
C ILE A 104 -8.52 -8.29 -1.87
N THR A 105 -9.40 -9.14 -1.34
CA THR A 105 -9.23 -9.80 -0.05
C THR A 105 -9.01 -11.28 -0.26
N ALA A 106 -8.00 -11.83 0.41
CA ALA A 106 -7.62 -13.23 0.27
C ALA A 106 -7.23 -13.86 1.63
N SER A 107 -7.76 -13.32 2.74
CA SER A 107 -7.49 -13.79 4.11
C SER A 107 -5.99 -13.90 4.46
N ILE A 108 -5.18 -13.07 3.84
CA ILE A 108 -3.73 -13.02 4.06
C ILE A 108 -3.48 -12.57 5.49
N LYS A 109 -2.86 -13.43 6.28
CA LYS A 109 -2.60 -13.17 7.71
C LYS A 109 -1.22 -12.57 7.95
N ASN A 110 -0.25 -12.94 7.11
CA ASN A 110 1.11 -12.47 7.24
C ASN A 110 1.30 -11.24 6.35
N VAL A 111 1.51 -10.11 7.01
CA VAL A 111 1.77 -8.82 6.37
C VAL A 111 2.94 -8.85 5.39
N LYS A 112 3.96 -9.70 5.67
CA LYS A 112 5.16 -9.84 4.84
C LYS A 112 4.92 -10.55 3.50
N ASP A 113 3.77 -11.18 3.34
CA ASP A 113 3.42 -11.90 2.11
C ASP A 113 2.93 -10.96 1.00
N THR A 114 2.67 -9.69 1.33
CA THR A 114 2.29 -8.65 0.38
C THR A 114 3.26 -7.46 0.46
N ALA A 115 3.64 -6.96 -0.68
CA ALA A 115 4.49 -5.77 -0.77
C ALA A 115 3.96 -4.83 -1.86
N VAL A 116 3.99 -3.52 -1.59
CA VAL A 116 3.69 -2.51 -2.62
C VAL A 116 4.70 -2.64 -3.75
N GLY A 117 4.20 -2.68 -4.99
CA GLY A 117 5.01 -2.91 -6.19
C GLY A 117 5.12 -4.36 -6.62
N ASP A 118 4.61 -5.31 -5.83
CA ASP A 118 4.55 -6.71 -6.25
C ASP A 118 3.45 -6.95 -7.30
N THR A 119 3.59 -8.03 -8.04
CA THR A 119 2.64 -8.49 -9.05
C THR A 119 1.84 -9.67 -8.52
N VAL A 120 0.52 -9.54 -8.61
CA VAL A 120 -0.42 -10.64 -8.36
C VAL A 120 -0.74 -11.32 -9.69
N THR A 121 -0.63 -12.64 -9.72
CA THR A 121 -0.99 -13.48 -10.88
C THR A 121 -1.90 -14.63 -10.47
N ASP A 122 -2.59 -15.26 -11.43
CA ASP A 122 -3.33 -16.51 -11.20
C ASP A 122 -2.35 -17.68 -11.09
N ASP A 123 -2.37 -18.42 -10.00
CA ASP A 123 -1.47 -19.57 -9.78
C ASP A 123 -1.69 -20.72 -10.78
N ASN A 124 -2.92 -20.87 -11.31
CA ASN A 124 -3.24 -21.90 -12.30
C ASN A 124 -2.82 -21.51 -13.72
N ASN A 125 -2.72 -20.21 -14.01
CA ASN A 125 -2.28 -19.68 -15.30
C ASN A 125 -1.39 -18.44 -15.08
N PRO A 126 -0.18 -18.63 -14.56
CA PRO A 126 0.66 -17.52 -14.15
C PRO A 126 1.22 -16.75 -15.36
N CYS A 127 1.34 -15.43 -15.20
CA CYS A 127 2.07 -14.61 -16.15
C CYS A 127 3.56 -14.97 -16.15
N ALA A 128 4.22 -14.77 -17.30
CA ALA A 128 5.61 -15.15 -17.49
C ALA A 128 6.59 -14.25 -16.71
N GLU A 129 6.29 -12.95 -16.61
CA GLU A 129 7.16 -11.95 -15.98
C GLU A 129 6.36 -11.04 -15.05
N PRO A 130 6.95 -10.60 -13.91
CA PRO A 130 6.32 -9.62 -13.06
C PRO A 130 6.29 -8.25 -13.75
N LEU A 131 5.33 -7.43 -13.36
CA LEU A 131 5.29 -6.03 -13.75
C LEU A 131 6.49 -5.28 -13.15
N PRO A 132 7.00 -4.23 -13.84
CA PRO A 132 7.99 -3.37 -13.22
C PRO A 132 7.37 -2.70 -11.98
N GLY A 133 7.89 -3.05 -10.80
CA GLY A 133 7.45 -2.48 -9.53
C GLY A 133 7.89 -1.03 -9.36
N TYR A 134 7.54 -0.46 -8.21
CA TYR A 134 7.99 0.90 -7.85
C TYR A 134 9.47 0.90 -7.48
N LYS A 135 10.18 1.99 -7.81
CA LYS A 135 11.56 2.17 -7.36
C LYS A 135 11.58 2.32 -5.84
N LYS A 136 12.43 1.56 -5.16
CA LYS A 136 12.69 1.77 -3.74
C LYS A 136 13.33 3.14 -3.55
N VAL A 137 12.71 3.95 -2.71
CA VAL A 137 13.24 5.26 -2.34
C VAL A 137 14.21 5.06 -1.17
N GLN A 138 15.35 5.74 -1.20
CA GLN A 138 16.32 5.70 -0.11
C GLN A 138 15.88 6.64 1.02
N SER A 139 16.04 6.18 2.26
CA SER A 139 15.80 7.03 3.42
C SER A 139 16.88 8.12 3.53
N MET A 140 16.43 9.32 3.86
CA MET A 140 17.28 10.52 3.99
C MET A 140 17.51 10.93 5.46
N VAL A 141 16.59 10.52 6.33
CA VAL A 141 16.62 10.82 7.78
C VAL A 141 16.50 9.53 8.55
N TYR A 142 17.35 9.35 9.53
CA TYR A 142 17.31 8.17 10.42
C TYR A 142 17.18 8.64 11.86
N CYS A 143 16.33 7.93 12.63
CA CYS A 143 16.30 8.06 14.08
C CYS A 143 15.91 6.73 14.74
N GLY A 144 16.26 6.58 16.01
CA GLY A 144 15.78 5.50 16.84
C GLY A 144 14.39 5.80 17.39
N LEU A 145 13.47 4.83 17.30
CA LEU A 145 12.17 4.85 17.95
C LEU A 145 12.16 3.80 19.06
N TYR A 146 11.89 4.23 20.28
CA TYR A 146 11.85 3.37 21.46
C TYR A 146 10.51 3.55 22.17
N PRO A 147 9.87 2.44 22.64
CA PRO A 147 8.70 2.60 23.48
C PRO A 147 9.11 3.17 24.84
N ALA A 148 8.34 4.12 25.37
CA ALA A 148 8.59 4.69 26.69
C ALA A 148 8.50 3.61 27.78
N ASP A 149 7.63 2.61 27.60
CA ASP A 149 7.55 1.39 28.40
C ASP A 149 8.14 0.22 27.58
N GLY A 150 9.26 -0.34 28.03
CA GLY A 150 9.96 -1.44 27.36
C GLY A 150 9.11 -2.70 27.17
N SER A 151 8.06 -2.91 27.94
CA SER A 151 7.11 -4.01 27.76
C SER A 151 6.30 -3.87 26.44
N LYS A 152 6.23 -2.68 25.88
CA LYS A 152 5.55 -2.34 24.62
C LYS A 152 6.40 -2.57 23.36
N TYR A 153 7.60 -3.10 23.48
CA TYR A 153 8.45 -3.40 22.31
C TYR A 153 7.77 -4.31 21.27
N PRO A 154 7.06 -5.41 21.67
CA PRO A 154 6.34 -6.22 20.69
C PRO A 154 5.22 -5.44 19.98
N ASP A 155 4.51 -4.58 20.71
CA ASP A 155 3.42 -3.76 20.16
C ASP A 155 3.98 -2.77 19.11
N LEU A 156 5.14 -2.14 19.41
CA LEU A 156 5.82 -1.24 18.49
C LEU A 156 6.27 -1.97 17.22
N ARG A 157 6.80 -3.18 17.34
CA ARG A 157 7.16 -4.01 16.18
C ARG A 157 5.97 -4.28 15.29
N ASP A 158 4.87 -4.76 15.88
CA ASP A 158 3.65 -5.10 15.16
C ASP A 158 3.00 -3.86 14.51
N ALA A 159 3.09 -2.70 15.15
CA ALA A 159 2.64 -1.43 14.59
C ALA A 159 3.48 -1.00 13.38
N LEU A 160 4.81 -1.10 13.47
CA LEU A 160 5.72 -0.78 12.36
C LEU A 160 5.51 -1.73 11.16
N GLU A 161 5.30 -3.03 11.41
CA GLU A 161 4.97 -4.00 10.35
C GLU A 161 3.67 -3.63 9.62
N LYS A 162 2.64 -3.21 10.35
CA LYS A 162 1.36 -2.77 9.77
C LYS A 162 1.48 -1.44 9.01
N LEU A 163 2.25 -0.49 9.55
CA LEU A 163 2.48 0.79 8.87
C LEU A 163 3.25 0.61 7.56
N GLN A 164 4.20 -0.31 7.50
CA GLN A 164 4.98 -0.60 6.30
C GLN A 164 4.12 -1.10 5.12
N LEU A 165 2.92 -1.65 5.38
CA LEU A 165 1.97 -2.00 4.33
C LEU A 165 1.49 -0.78 3.54
N ASN A 166 1.22 0.32 4.26
CA ASN A 166 0.72 1.57 3.67
C ASN A 166 1.86 2.49 3.23
N ASP A 167 3.06 2.27 3.78
CA ASP A 167 4.22 3.11 3.51
C ASP A 167 5.44 2.27 3.17
N ALA A 168 5.57 1.95 1.89
CA ALA A 168 6.71 1.18 1.36
C ALA A 168 8.06 1.91 1.50
N SER A 169 8.06 3.20 1.84
CA SER A 169 9.26 3.99 2.08
C SER A 169 9.76 3.93 3.53
N LEU A 170 8.92 3.43 4.45
CA LEU A 170 9.31 3.21 5.83
C LEU A 170 10.29 2.05 5.92
N PHE A 171 11.52 2.34 6.33
CA PHE A 171 12.54 1.36 6.66
C PHE A 171 12.68 1.26 8.18
N TYR A 172 12.81 0.06 8.73
CA TYR A 172 13.15 -0.13 10.12
C TYR A 172 13.96 -1.40 10.35
N GLU A 173 14.84 -1.36 11.32
CA GLU A 173 15.64 -2.50 11.79
C GLU A 173 15.72 -2.49 13.33
N PRO A 174 15.79 -3.66 13.99
CA PRO A 174 15.96 -3.71 15.43
C PRO A 174 17.23 -2.99 15.89
N GLU A 175 17.08 -2.19 16.94
CA GLU A 175 18.21 -1.48 17.57
C GLU A 175 18.12 -1.61 19.10
N THR A 176 19.27 -1.60 19.77
CA THR A 176 19.33 -1.64 21.23
C THR A 176 20.15 -0.46 21.74
N SER A 177 19.58 0.30 22.67
CA SER A 177 20.25 1.38 23.37
C SER A 177 20.50 1.00 24.83
N VAL A 178 21.68 1.31 25.35
CA VAL A 178 21.99 1.08 26.76
C VAL A 178 21.07 1.88 27.69
N ALA A 179 20.64 3.07 27.27
CA ALA A 179 19.80 3.96 28.05
C ALA A 179 18.29 3.72 27.85
N LEU A 180 17.86 3.34 26.63
CA LEU A 180 16.46 3.24 26.24
C LEU A 180 15.95 1.80 26.06
N GLY A 181 16.84 0.81 26.11
CA GLY A 181 16.48 -0.59 25.92
C GLY A 181 16.32 -0.97 24.45
N PHE A 182 15.34 -1.84 24.17
CA PHE A 182 15.05 -2.34 22.83
C PHE A 182 14.13 -1.37 22.07
N GLY A 183 14.46 -1.10 20.81
CA GLY A 183 13.73 -0.24 19.91
C GLY A 183 14.04 -0.57 18.45
N PHE A 184 13.80 0.39 17.58
CA PHE A 184 14.04 0.26 16.15
C PHE A 184 14.76 1.49 15.61
N ARG A 185 15.79 1.27 14.80
CA ARG A 185 16.35 2.29 13.94
C ARG A 185 15.46 2.41 12.71
N CYS A 186 14.84 3.56 12.54
CA CYS A 186 13.91 3.83 11.44
C CYS A 186 14.49 4.83 10.45
N GLY A 187 14.22 4.59 9.17
CA GLY A 187 14.61 5.46 8.07
C GLY A 187 13.39 6.10 7.40
N PHE A 188 13.48 7.39 7.13
CA PHE A 188 12.39 8.23 6.63
C PHE A 188 12.81 9.04 5.41
N LEU A 189 11.85 9.46 4.59
CA LEU A 189 12.09 10.33 3.43
C LEU A 189 12.52 11.76 3.83
N GLY A 190 12.16 12.17 5.03
CA GLY A 190 12.46 13.50 5.57
C GLY A 190 11.83 13.69 6.96
N LEU A 191 12.00 14.86 7.56
CA LEU A 191 11.49 15.17 8.90
C LEU A 191 9.97 15.12 8.97
N LEU A 192 9.27 15.63 7.96
CA LEU A 192 7.80 15.56 7.90
C LEU A 192 7.29 14.11 7.88
N HIS A 193 7.97 13.23 7.14
CA HIS A 193 7.62 11.81 7.11
C HIS A 193 7.81 11.16 8.49
N LEU A 194 8.90 11.49 9.19
CA LEU A 194 9.14 11.05 10.57
C LEU A 194 8.01 11.50 11.51
N GLU A 195 7.62 12.78 11.46
CA GLU A 195 6.54 13.34 12.29
C GLU A 195 5.21 12.62 12.02
N ILE A 196 4.87 12.37 10.77
CA ILE A 196 3.65 11.65 10.38
C ILE A 196 3.65 10.22 10.92
N ILE A 197 4.74 9.48 10.76
CA ILE A 197 4.86 8.10 11.25
C ILE A 197 4.79 8.07 12.78
N GLN A 198 5.48 8.96 13.48
CA GLN A 198 5.41 9.07 14.93
C GLN A 198 3.97 9.34 15.39
N GLU A 199 3.31 10.34 14.83
CA GLU A 199 1.92 10.69 15.17
C GLU A 199 0.95 9.53 14.92
N ARG A 200 1.14 8.76 13.84
CA ARG A 200 0.35 7.56 13.56
C ARG A 200 0.57 6.47 14.58
N LEU A 201 1.82 6.20 14.98
CA LEU A 201 2.14 5.22 16.02
C LEU A 201 1.50 5.59 17.36
N GLU A 202 1.53 6.86 17.71
CA GLU A 202 0.92 7.37 18.95
C GLU A 202 -0.61 7.29 18.91
N ARG A 203 -1.25 7.75 17.82
CA ARG A 203 -2.72 7.85 17.72
C ARG A 203 -3.42 6.55 17.34
N GLU A 204 -2.90 5.82 16.35
CA GLU A 204 -3.56 4.62 15.83
C GLU A 204 -3.25 3.38 16.69
N TYR A 205 -2.04 3.34 17.31
CA TYR A 205 -1.56 2.17 18.06
C TYR A 205 -1.39 2.43 19.56
N ASN A 206 -1.69 3.64 20.01
CA ASN A 206 -1.62 4.04 21.44
C ASN A 206 -0.24 3.73 22.06
N LEU A 207 0.82 4.11 21.37
CA LEU A 207 2.20 3.92 21.77
C LEU A 207 2.81 5.26 22.22
N ASP A 208 3.33 5.30 23.44
CA ASP A 208 4.18 6.41 23.89
C ASP A 208 5.62 6.15 23.42
N LEU A 209 6.19 7.08 22.68
CA LEU A 209 7.49 6.89 22.02
C LEU A 209 8.54 7.88 22.51
N VAL A 210 9.76 7.38 22.62
CA VAL A 210 10.98 8.19 22.76
C VAL A 210 11.74 8.13 21.45
N THR A 211 11.96 9.29 20.85
CA THR A 211 12.72 9.42 19.59
C THR A 211 14.12 9.96 19.87
N THR A 212 15.13 9.40 19.21
CA THR A 212 16.48 9.98 19.24
C THR A 212 16.57 11.19 18.30
N ALA A 213 17.61 12.01 18.46
CA ALA A 213 17.85 13.11 17.53
C ALA A 213 18.02 12.57 16.09
N PRO A 214 17.32 13.15 15.10
CA PRO A 214 17.41 12.70 13.72
C PRO A 214 18.82 12.91 13.16
N GLY A 215 19.37 11.86 12.53
CA GLY A 215 20.58 11.93 11.72
C GLY A 215 20.21 12.05 10.24
N VAL A 216 20.82 12.99 9.54
CA VAL A 216 20.66 13.18 8.08
C VAL A 216 21.89 12.61 7.38
N VAL A 217 21.68 11.87 6.27
CA VAL A 217 22.74 11.31 5.42
C VAL A 217 23.04 12.27 4.27
#